data_0a4a1c509693f2e2d51688e510583ffc
#
_entry.id   0a4a1c509693f2e2d51688e510583ffc
#
_cell.length_a   1.000
_cell.length_b   1.000
_cell.length_c   1.000
_cell.angle_alpha   90.00
_cell.angle_beta   90.00
_cell.angle_gamma   90.00
#
_symmetry.space_group_name_H-M   'P 1'
#
loop_
_entity.id
_entity.type
_entity.pdbx_description
1 polymer ?
#
loop_
_entity_poly.entity_id
_entity_poly.type
_entity_poly.pdbx_seq_one_letter_code
_entity_poly.pdbx_strand_id
1 'polypeptide(L)'
;MLLAALFAIPPLRCLPMHFRFAADTVLLLHLGFIVFALFGGALAIRWRWIPLVHLPAVVWAFFVELTGRLCPLTSVENGLRVRAGQTGYADSFVEHYLLGVVYPSGLTREIQFGLAVAVVAINIAIYLWLFLRHRGRFKRRPCASKKEPDFISGGKDF
;
A
#
# COMPACT_ATOMS: atom_id res chain seq x y z
N MET A 1 41.47 -42.05 14.08
CA MET A 1 41.75 -40.80 13.32
C MET A 1 40.77 -40.74 12.09
N LEU A 2 39.48 -40.84 12.26
CA LEU A 2 38.53 -40.84 11.12
C LEU A 2 37.22 -40.09 11.42
N LEU A 3 37.16 -39.29 12.50
CA LEU A 3 35.97 -38.54 12.95
C LEU A 3 36.12 -37.02 12.89
N ALA A 4 37.26 -36.51 12.38
CA ALA A 4 37.51 -35.06 12.30
C ALA A 4 37.23 -34.45 10.93
N ALA A 5 36.83 -35.25 9.90
CA ALA A 5 36.62 -34.77 8.55
C ALA A 5 35.17 -34.41 8.22
N LEU A 6 34.22 -34.60 9.14
CA LEU A 6 32.77 -34.45 8.88
C LEU A 6 32.17 -33.13 9.33
N PHE A 7 33.00 -32.20 9.87
CA PHE A 7 32.54 -30.87 10.31
C PHE A 7 33.30 -29.70 9.66
N ALA A 8 33.67 -29.85 8.39
CA ALA A 8 34.01 -28.68 7.59
C ALA A 8 32.70 -28.03 7.07
N ILE A 9 31.94 -27.43 7.99
CA ILE A 9 30.90 -26.47 7.62
C ILE A 9 31.66 -25.30 6.98
N PRO A 10 31.39 -24.97 5.69
CA PRO A 10 32.01 -23.80 5.07
C PRO A 10 31.71 -22.56 5.90
N PRO A 11 32.63 -21.57 5.97
CA PRO A 11 32.45 -20.41 6.82
C PRO A 11 31.20 -19.66 6.41
N LEU A 12 30.20 -19.65 7.30
CA LEU A 12 28.90 -18.99 7.21
C LEU A 12 28.96 -17.46 7.04
N ARG A 13 30.09 -16.90 6.57
CA ARG A 13 30.30 -15.46 6.47
C ARG A 13 29.58 -14.79 5.31
N CYS A 14 29.15 -15.53 4.28
CA CYS A 14 28.40 -14.95 3.15
C CYS A 14 26.89 -15.14 3.22
N LEU A 15 26.39 -16.10 4.01
CA LEU A 15 24.95 -16.33 4.20
C LEU A 15 24.19 -15.19 4.88
N PRO A 16 24.72 -14.49 5.90
CA PRO A 16 23.95 -13.46 6.60
C PRO A 16 23.63 -12.24 5.72
N MET A 17 24.45 -11.91 4.72
CA MET A 17 24.21 -10.73 3.88
C MET A 17 22.97 -10.86 2.99
N HIS A 18 22.76 -11.99 2.37
CA HIS A 18 21.58 -12.21 1.51
C HIS A 18 20.27 -12.13 2.30
N PHE A 19 20.25 -12.69 3.51
CA PHE A 19 19.07 -12.62 4.38
C PHE A 19 18.80 -11.21 4.89
N ARG A 20 19.84 -10.39 5.12
CA ARG A 20 19.68 -8.97 5.47
C ARG A 20 19.06 -8.19 4.32
N PHE A 21 19.61 -8.31 3.11
CA PHE A 21 19.02 -7.67 1.92
C PHE A 21 17.56 -8.12 1.68
N ALA A 22 17.28 -9.40 1.86
CA ALA A 22 15.93 -9.92 1.74
C ALA A 22 15.00 -9.33 2.82
N ALA A 23 15.43 -9.24 4.07
CA ALA A 23 14.68 -8.63 5.16
C ALA A 23 14.39 -7.14 4.89
N ASP A 24 15.41 -6.39 4.46
CA ASP A 24 15.27 -4.97 4.12
C ASP A 24 14.35 -4.76 2.90
N THR A 25 14.38 -5.69 1.93
CA THR A 25 13.45 -5.66 0.79
C THR A 25 12.02 -5.88 1.26
N VAL A 26 11.76 -6.86 2.13
CA VAL A 26 10.42 -7.10 2.71
C VAL A 26 9.95 -5.91 3.53
N LEU A 27 10.85 -5.28 4.29
CA LEU A 27 10.58 -4.04 5.02
C LEU A 27 10.09 -2.93 4.09
N LEU A 28 10.80 -2.67 2.99
CA LEU A 28 10.42 -1.65 2.01
C LEU A 28 9.10 -2.00 1.31
N LEU A 29 8.88 -3.27 0.98
CA LEU A 29 7.62 -3.74 0.42
C LEU A 29 6.46 -3.52 1.41
N HIS A 30 6.68 -3.78 2.69
CA HIS A 30 5.66 -3.56 3.72
C HIS A 30 5.34 -2.08 3.87
N LEU A 31 6.35 -1.21 3.94
CA LEU A 31 6.15 0.23 3.94
C LEU A 31 5.41 0.71 2.68
N GLY A 32 5.82 0.21 1.51
CA GLY A 32 5.13 0.48 0.24
C GLY A 32 3.68 0.02 0.25
N PHE A 33 3.37 -1.13 0.84
CA PHE A 33 2.01 -1.62 1.02
C PHE A 33 1.18 -0.67 1.90
N ILE A 34 1.72 -0.21 3.03
CA ILE A 34 1.04 0.75 3.92
C ILE A 34 0.74 2.05 3.18
N VAL A 35 1.74 2.63 2.51
CA VAL A 35 1.57 3.86 1.72
C VAL A 35 0.54 3.64 0.60
N PHE A 36 0.58 2.49 -0.07
CA PHE A 36 -0.41 2.13 -1.08
C PHE A 36 -1.81 1.97 -0.49
N ALA A 37 -1.97 1.30 0.65
CA ALA A 37 -3.27 1.14 1.30
C ALA A 37 -3.86 2.49 1.78
N LEU A 38 -3.02 3.47 2.13
CA LEU A 38 -3.48 4.80 2.55
C LEU A 38 -3.81 5.72 1.36
N PHE A 39 -2.95 5.76 0.36
CA PHE A 39 -2.99 6.78 -0.69
C PHE A 39 -3.18 6.24 -2.11
N GLY A 40 -3.12 4.92 -2.29
CA GLY A 40 -3.21 4.28 -3.60
C GLY A 40 -4.51 4.58 -4.35
N GLY A 41 -5.60 4.89 -3.63
CA GLY A 41 -6.85 5.35 -4.24
C GLY A 41 -6.69 6.57 -5.13
N ALA A 42 -5.73 7.47 -4.82
CA ALA A 42 -5.45 8.64 -5.65
C ALA A 42 -4.94 8.26 -7.05
N LEU A 43 -4.25 7.11 -7.20
CA LEU A 43 -3.79 6.61 -8.50
C LEU A 43 -4.94 6.23 -9.44
N ALA A 44 -6.15 6.01 -8.90
CA ALA A 44 -7.35 5.75 -9.70
C ALA A 44 -7.70 6.91 -10.66
N ILE A 45 -7.17 8.12 -10.40
CA ILE A 45 -7.28 9.25 -11.34
C ILE A 45 -6.62 8.90 -12.67
N ARG A 46 -5.50 8.19 -12.63
CA ARG A 46 -4.68 7.89 -13.81
C ARG A 46 -5.00 6.54 -14.42
N TRP A 47 -5.31 5.53 -13.59
CA TRP A 47 -5.54 4.15 -14.00
C TRP A 47 -6.82 3.60 -13.38
N ARG A 48 -7.81 3.33 -14.23
CA ARG A 48 -9.15 2.87 -13.83
C ARG A 48 -9.19 1.47 -13.22
N TRP A 49 -8.14 0.68 -13.33
CA TRP A 49 -8.04 -0.66 -12.74
C TRP A 49 -7.48 -0.65 -11.30
N ILE A 50 -6.87 0.44 -10.87
CA ILE A 50 -6.29 0.58 -9.52
C ILE A 50 -7.29 0.24 -8.41
N PRO A 51 -8.56 0.66 -8.43
CA PRO A 51 -9.51 0.30 -7.38
C PRO A 51 -9.66 -1.21 -7.16
N LEU A 52 -9.51 -2.03 -8.21
CA LEU A 52 -9.62 -3.50 -8.12
C LEU A 52 -8.50 -4.11 -7.25
N VAL A 53 -7.33 -3.52 -7.23
CA VAL A 53 -6.19 -3.98 -6.40
C VAL A 53 -6.14 -3.22 -5.08
N HIS A 54 -6.48 -1.95 -5.11
CA HIS A 54 -6.39 -1.08 -3.94
C HIS A 54 -7.45 -1.41 -2.87
N LEU A 55 -8.71 -1.65 -3.25
CA LEU A 55 -9.75 -1.97 -2.28
C LEU A 55 -9.48 -3.24 -1.47
N PRO A 56 -9.06 -4.37 -2.07
CA PRO A 56 -8.62 -5.53 -1.30
C PRO A 56 -7.45 -5.22 -0.35
N ALA A 57 -6.49 -4.38 -0.77
CA ALA A 57 -5.37 -3.98 0.09
C ALA A 57 -5.85 -3.15 1.29
N VAL A 58 -6.80 -2.22 1.09
CA VAL A 58 -7.42 -1.44 2.18
C VAL A 58 -8.18 -2.33 3.16
N VAL A 59 -8.99 -3.26 2.63
CA VAL A 59 -9.74 -4.22 3.46
C VAL A 59 -8.79 -5.07 4.29
N TRP A 60 -7.68 -5.53 3.70
CA TRP A 60 -6.68 -6.30 4.41
C TRP A 60 -5.97 -5.47 5.49
N ALA A 61 -5.54 -4.25 5.19
CA ALA A 61 -4.91 -3.35 6.16
C ALA A 61 -5.87 -3.06 7.34
N PHE A 62 -7.13 -2.73 7.05
CA PHE A 62 -8.16 -2.55 8.06
C PHE A 62 -8.35 -3.79 8.95
N PHE A 63 -8.43 -4.97 8.34
CA PHE A 63 -8.61 -6.23 9.07
C PHE A 63 -7.43 -6.51 10.02
N VAL A 64 -6.20 -6.32 9.57
CA VAL A 64 -4.99 -6.52 10.38
C VAL A 64 -4.98 -5.58 11.59
N GLU A 65 -5.23 -4.28 11.38
CA GLU A 65 -5.28 -3.29 12.46
C GLU A 65 -6.44 -3.57 13.42
N LEU A 66 -7.62 -3.87 12.91
CA LEU A 66 -8.80 -4.14 13.73
C LEU A 66 -8.62 -5.37 14.62
N THR A 67 -8.01 -6.43 14.09
CA THR A 67 -7.80 -7.69 14.83
C THR A 67 -6.55 -7.68 15.70
N GLY A 68 -5.62 -6.73 15.48
CA GLY A 68 -4.32 -6.69 16.13
C GLY A 68 -3.44 -7.88 15.79
N ARG A 69 -3.65 -8.50 14.61
CA ARG A 69 -2.83 -9.61 14.14
C ARG A 69 -1.56 -9.08 13.48
N LEU A 70 -0.49 -9.86 13.61
CA LEU A 70 0.72 -9.58 12.86
C LEU A 70 0.46 -9.76 11.36
N CYS A 71 0.87 -8.77 10.57
CA CYS A 71 0.84 -8.90 9.13
C CYS A 71 1.77 -10.04 8.68
N PRO A 72 1.39 -10.89 7.71
CA PRO A 72 2.27 -11.94 7.19
C PRO A 72 3.64 -11.42 6.73
N LEU A 73 3.69 -10.20 6.18
CA LEU A 73 4.96 -9.58 5.79
C LEU A 73 5.90 -9.37 6.99
N THR A 74 5.37 -8.95 8.14
CA THR A 74 6.14 -8.81 9.39
C THR A 74 6.72 -10.15 9.83
N SER A 75 5.94 -11.23 9.72
CA SER A 75 6.42 -12.56 10.09
C SER A 75 7.54 -13.04 9.16
N VAL A 76 7.43 -12.77 7.85
CA VAL A 76 8.47 -13.11 6.86
C VAL A 76 9.73 -12.29 7.10
N GLU A 77 9.61 -10.97 7.31
CA GLU A 77 10.73 -10.09 7.63
C GLU A 77 11.48 -10.58 8.86
N ASN A 78 10.75 -10.86 9.94
CA ASN A 78 11.33 -11.36 11.19
C ASN A 78 12.07 -12.69 11.00
N GLY A 79 11.49 -13.62 10.26
CA GLY A 79 12.13 -14.89 9.93
C GLY A 79 13.46 -14.70 9.16
N LEU A 80 13.51 -13.73 8.26
CA LEU A 80 14.73 -13.38 7.50
C LEU A 80 15.77 -12.71 8.39
N ARG A 81 15.37 -11.82 9.31
CA ARG A 81 16.27 -11.17 10.27
C ARG A 81 16.92 -12.19 11.22
N VAL A 82 16.14 -13.11 11.75
CA VAL A 82 16.66 -14.20 12.60
C VAL A 82 17.66 -15.06 11.84
N ARG A 83 17.37 -15.43 10.57
CA ARG A 83 18.32 -16.17 9.72
C ARG A 83 19.59 -15.36 9.39
N ALA A 84 19.49 -14.04 9.37
CA ALA A 84 20.64 -13.14 9.23
C ALA A 84 21.46 -12.96 10.52
N GLY A 85 21.09 -13.64 11.62
CA GLY A 85 21.72 -13.49 12.93
C GLY A 85 21.38 -12.18 13.65
N GLN A 86 20.27 -11.53 13.24
CA GLN A 86 19.72 -10.35 13.91
C GLN A 86 18.64 -10.77 14.93
N THR A 87 18.42 -9.93 15.94
CA THR A 87 17.27 -10.10 16.84
C THR A 87 15.99 -9.77 16.09
N GLY A 88 15.03 -10.72 16.08
CA GLY A 88 13.68 -10.45 15.62
C GLY A 88 12.92 -9.58 16.63
N TYR A 89 11.77 -9.05 16.22
CA TYR A 89 10.85 -8.31 17.08
C TYR A 89 9.47 -8.99 17.10
N ALA A 90 8.77 -8.87 18.23
CA ALA A 90 7.47 -9.50 18.42
C ALA A 90 6.30 -8.57 18.09
N ASP A 91 6.58 -7.30 17.91
CA ASP A 91 5.59 -6.24 17.74
C ASP A 91 5.10 -6.15 16.29
N SER A 92 4.04 -5.38 16.02
CA SER A 92 3.62 -5.09 14.66
C SER A 92 4.63 -4.16 13.97
N PHE A 93 4.65 -4.16 12.63
CA PHE A 93 5.50 -3.26 11.84
C PHE A 93 5.28 -1.78 12.23
N VAL A 94 4.02 -1.38 12.36
CA VAL A 94 3.65 0.00 12.74
C VAL A 94 4.15 0.32 14.15
N GLU A 95 4.05 -0.63 15.08
CA GLU A 95 4.53 -0.48 16.45
C GLU A 95 6.04 -0.33 16.50
N HIS A 96 6.76 -1.23 15.84
CA HIS A 96 8.22 -1.27 15.90
C HIS A 96 8.89 -0.05 15.23
N TYR A 97 8.41 0.35 14.02
CA TYR A 97 9.08 1.38 13.21
C TYR A 97 8.46 2.76 13.30
N LEU A 98 7.14 2.86 13.42
CA LEU A 98 6.45 4.15 13.43
C LEU A 98 6.15 4.64 14.84
N LEU A 99 5.66 3.79 15.71
CA LEU A 99 5.23 4.18 17.05
C LEU A 99 6.32 4.03 18.11
N GLY A 100 7.29 3.12 17.93
CA GLY A 100 8.41 2.97 18.84
C GLY A 100 9.24 4.26 19.03
N VAL A 101 9.22 5.16 18.04
CA VAL A 101 9.84 6.48 18.11
C VAL A 101 8.95 7.50 18.87
N VAL A 102 7.62 7.37 18.78
CA VAL A 102 6.66 8.36 19.31
C VAL A 102 6.05 7.90 20.64
N TYR A 103 5.88 6.59 20.82
CA TYR A 103 5.24 5.99 22.00
C TYR A 103 6.04 4.79 22.51
N PRO A 104 6.97 4.99 23.47
CA PRO A 104 7.78 3.91 24.05
C PRO A 104 6.97 2.90 24.90
N SER A 105 5.69 3.17 25.18
CA SER A 105 4.82 2.30 26.00
C SER A 105 4.09 1.20 25.22
N GLY A 106 4.36 1.05 23.91
CA GLY A 106 3.73 0.03 23.06
C GLY A 106 2.36 0.43 22.49
N LEU A 107 1.90 -0.36 21.53
CA LEU A 107 0.65 -0.13 20.82
C LEU A 107 -0.55 -0.59 21.67
N THR A 108 -1.30 0.35 22.22
CA THR A 108 -2.54 0.04 22.90
C THR A 108 -3.64 -0.34 21.90
N ARG A 109 -4.63 -1.14 22.33
CA ARG A 109 -5.80 -1.49 21.50
C ARG A 109 -6.55 -0.27 20.98
N GLU A 110 -6.57 0.80 21.73
CA GLU A 110 -7.21 2.07 21.34
C GLU A 110 -6.51 2.72 20.14
N ILE A 111 -5.18 2.70 20.15
CA ILE A 111 -4.38 3.22 19.03
C ILE A 111 -4.58 2.36 17.76
N GLN A 112 -4.58 1.03 17.88
CA GLN A 112 -4.87 0.13 16.76
C GLN A 112 -6.24 0.39 16.16
N PHE A 113 -7.26 0.54 17.01
CA PHE A 113 -8.59 0.88 16.55
C PHE A 113 -8.63 2.26 15.87
N GLY A 114 -7.93 3.24 16.43
CA GLY A 114 -7.76 4.57 15.81
C GLY A 114 -7.12 4.50 14.44
N LEU A 115 -6.08 3.70 14.26
CA LEU A 115 -5.42 3.46 12.98
C LEU A 115 -6.35 2.79 11.96
N ALA A 116 -7.11 1.77 12.39
CA ALA A 116 -8.11 1.11 11.55
C ALA A 116 -9.16 2.12 11.03
N VAL A 117 -9.68 2.97 11.92
CA VAL A 117 -10.63 4.03 11.56
C VAL A 117 -9.98 5.04 10.61
N ALA A 118 -8.73 5.44 10.87
CA ALA A 118 -8.00 6.38 10.03
C ALA A 118 -7.82 5.85 8.60
N VAL A 119 -7.45 4.57 8.42
CA VAL A 119 -7.35 3.93 7.11
C VAL A 119 -8.66 4.06 6.35
N VAL A 120 -9.79 3.73 6.96
CA VAL A 120 -11.11 3.80 6.33
C VAL A 120 -11.48 5.25 6.01
N ALA A 121 -11.30 6.17 6.95
CA ALA A 121 -11.66 7.58 6.78
C ALA A 121 -10.88 8.26 5.64
N ILE A 122 -9.57 8.03 5.56
CA ILE A 122 -8.71 8.55 4.48
C ILE A 122 -9.19 8.01 3.13
N ASN A 123 -9.47 6.73 3.04
CA ASN A 123 -9.91 6.11 1.79
C ASN A 123 -11.30 6.59 1.37
N ILE A 124 -12.25 6.71 2.29
CA ILE A 124 -13.56 7.29 2.01
C ILE A 124 -13.39 8.71 1.46
N ALA A 125 -12.57 9.55 2.10
CA ALA A 125 -12.32 10.92 1.66
C ALA A 125 -11.74 10.96 0.24
N ILE A 126 -10.77 10.11 -0.08
CA ILE A 126 -10.15 10.03 -1.42
C ILE A 126 -11.19 9.61 -2.46
N TYR A 127 -11.94 8.53 -2.23
CA TYR A 127 -12.92 8.03 -3.19
C TYR A 127 -14.12 8.97 -3.34
N LEU A 128 -14.58 9.60 -2.26
CA LEU A 128 -15.63 10.62 -2.32
C LEU A 128 -15.19 11.83 -3.14
N TRP A 129 -13.96 12.31 -2.90
CA TRP A 129 -13.39 13.41 -3.68
C TRP A 129 -13.28 13.06 -5.18
N LEU A 130 -12.83 11.85 -5.51
CA LEU A 130 -12.77 11.35 -6.88
C LEU A 130 -14.15 11.34 -7.54
N PHE A 131 -15.15 10.83 -6.83
CA PHE A 131 -16.52 10.75 -7.30
C PHE A 131 -17.13 12.14 -7.58
N LEU A 132 -16.96 13.08 -6.67
CA LEU A 132 -17.43 14.46 -6.83
C LEU A 132 -16.73 15.15 -8.01
N ARG A 133 -15.42 14.94 -8.16
CA ARG A 133 -14.66 15.48 -9.29
C ARG A 133 -15.13 14.92 -10.64
N HIS A 134 -15.47 13.64 -10.72
CA HIS A 134 -16.01 13.02 -11.93
C HIS A 134 -17.39 13.57 -12.27
N ARG A 135 -18.28 13.74 -11.29
CA ARG A 135 -19.60 14.33 -11.51
C ARG A 135 -19.51 15.77 -12.02
N GLY A 136 -18.58 16.58 -11.52
CA GLY A 136 -18.39 17.97 -11.96
C GLY A 136 -17.94 18.08 -13.42
N ARG A 137 -17.15 17.10 -13.90
CA ARG A 137 -16.71 17.08 -15.33
C ARG A 137 -17.84 16.72 -16.29
N PHE A 138 -18.75 15.88 -15.88
CA PHE A 138 -19.90 15.49 -16.72
C PHE A 138 -20.90 16.64 -16.94
N LYS A 139 -21.11 17.49 -15.90
CA LYS A 139 -21.96 18.67 -15.99
C LYS A 139 -21.41 19.80 -16.88
N ARG A 140 -20.10 19.79 -17.19
CA ARG A 140 -19.44 20.87 -17.97
C ARG A 140 -19.22 20.53 -19.45
N ARG A 141 -19.84 19.49 -19.99
CA ARG A 141 -19.90 19.33 -21.45
C ARG A 141 -21.06 20.19 -21.97
N PRO A 142 -20.80 21.41 -22.51
CA PRO A 142 -21.84 22.13 -23.22
C PRO A 142 -22.24 21.24 -24.39
N CYS A 143 -23.56 21.12 -24.65
CA CYS A 143 -24.05 20.59 -25.91
C CYS A 143 -23.34 21.35 -27.01
N ALA A 144 -22.48 20.65 -27.77
CA ALA A 144 -21.95 21.20 -29.00
C ALA A 144 -23.16 21.57 -29.84
N SER A 145 -23.41 22.86 -29.95
CA SER A 145 -24.41 23.42 -30.87
C SER A 145 -24.16 22.78 -32.22
N LYS A 146 -25.13 21.99 -32.66
CA LYS A 146 -25.18 21.43 -34.00
C LYS A 146 -25.17 22.65 -34.93
N LYS A 147 -24.01 22.95 -35.52
CA LYS A 147 -23.89 23.96 -36.56
C LYS A 147 -24.77 23.48 -37.70
N GLU A 148 -25.92 24.11 -37.83
CA GLU A 148 -26.82 23.93 -38.95
C GLU A 148 -26.05 24.27 -40.21
N PRO A 149 -26.04 23.41 -41.25
CA PRO A 149 -25.38 23.77 -42.49
C PRO A 149 -26.23 24.89 -43.15
N ASP A 150 -25.59 26.06 -43.32
CA ASP A 150 -26.15 27.17 -44.11
C ASP A 150 -26.50 26.65 -45.51
N PHE A 151 -27.80 26.42 -45.71
CA PHE A 151 -28.36 26.17 -47.02
C PHE A 151 -28.27 27.45 -47.85
N ILE A 152 -27.19 27.52 -48.63
CA ILE A 152 -27.03 28.59 -49.64
C ILE A 152 -28.14 28.42 -50.66
N SER A 153 -29.17 29.23 -50.48
CA SER A 153 -30.19 29.45 -51.51
C SER A 153 -29.53 30.13 -52.71
N GLY A 154 -29.25 29.29 -53.72
CA GLY A 154 -28.84 29.80 -55.04
C GLY A 154 -30.05 30.48 -55.73
N GLY A 155 -30.12 31.80 -55.60
CA GLY A 155 -30.99 32.62 -56.45
C GLY A 155 -30.43 32.61 -57.85
N LYS A 156 -31.17 32.01 -58.79
CA LYS A 156 -31.05 32.25 -60.20
C LYS A 156 -31.78 33.57 -60.45
N ASP A 157 -31.10 34.49 -61.07
CA ASP A 157 -31.74 35.55 -61.84
C ASP A 157 -30.94 35.78 -63.13
N PHE A 158 -31.69 35.90 -64.18
CA PHE A 158 -31.45 36.10 -65.62
C PHE A 158 -30.31 37.03 -66.04
#